data_471c4c233b97b8d0770d2a4b74ab62ed
#
_entry.id   471c4c233b97b8d0770d2a4b74ab62ed
#
_cell.length_a   1.000
_cell.length_b   1.000
_cell.length_c   1.000
_cell.angle_alpha   90.00
_cell.angle_beta   90.00
_cell.angle_gamma   90.00
#
_symmetry.space_group_name_H-M   'P 1'
#
loop_
_entity.id
_entity.type
_entity.pdbx_description
1 polymer ?
#
loop_
_entity_poly.entity_id
_entity_poly.type
_entity_poly.pdbx_seq_one_letter_code
_entity_poly.pdbx_strand_id
1 'polypeptide(L)'
;AALFAIQSLFKEVGKEIPVIVSGTITDASGRLLSGQTVEAFWHSIFHVDLLAVGLNCALGAEEMRPYVASLSKIADTNVIVYPNAGLPNEFGGYDESPEDMSQQLSEFTDSGLVNIVGGCCGTTPDHINAFANDVNGKKPRKIPNVESFTKLSGLEPLVIRPESNFINVGERTNVTGSLRFKRLIKE
;
A
#
# COMPACT_ATOMS: atom_id res chain seq x y z
N ALA A 1 8.46 -0.94 12.35
CA ALA A 1 8.63 -0.12 13.56
C ALA A 1 7.37 0.70 13.88
N ALA A 2 6.85 1.56 12.96
CA ALA A 2 5.70 2.42 13.23
C ALA A 2 4.44 1.63 13.64
N LEU A 3 4.06 0.60 12.87
CA LEU A 3 2.89 -0.23 13.20
C LEU A 3 3.01 -0.92 14.55
N PHE A 4 4.21 -1.40 14.90
CA PHE A 4 4.48 -1.98 16.22
C PHE A 4 4.25 -0.95 17.34
N ALA A 5 4.75 0.28 17.17
CA ALA A 5 4.55 1.34 18.15
C ALA A 5 3.07 1.72 18.30
N ILE A 6 2.33 1.81 17.19
CA ILE A 6 0.89 2.07 17.20
C ILE A 6 0.13 0.97 17.96
N GLN A 7 0.41 -0.30 17.66
CA GLN A 7 -0.24 -1.41 18.35
C GLN A 7 0.12 -1.49 19.83
N SER A 8 1.37 -1.14 20.20
CA SER A 8 1.78 -1.05 21.60
C SER A 8 1.02 0.05 22.33
N LEU A 9 0.89 1.22 21.71
CA LEU A 9 0.12 2.33 22.26
C LEU A 9 -1.37 1.98 22.42
N PHE A 10 -1.98 1.31 21.44
CA PHE A 10 -3.37 0.86 21.53
C PHE A 10 -3.61 -0.06 22.73
N LYS A 11 -2.67 -0.99 22.96
CA LYS A 11 -2.73 -1.86 24.14
C LYS A 11 -2.60 -1.10 25.45
N GLU A 12 -1.71 -0.11 25.51
CA GLU A 12 -1.47 0.72 26.68
C GLU A 12 -2.69 1.61 27.01
N VAL A 13 -3.25 2.26 25.98
CA VAL A 13 -4.39 3.20 26.13
C VAL A 13 -5.73 2.46 26.23
N GLY A 14 -5.81 1.19 25.82
CA GLY A 14 -7.05 0.41 25.80
C GLY A 14 -8.06 0.88 24.75
N LYS A 15 -7.61 1.58 23.71
CA LYS A 15 -8.45 2.12 22.65
C LYS A 15 -7.74 1.99 21.30
N GLU A 16 -8.42 1.41 20.34
CA GLU A 16 -7.96 1.34 18.94
C GLU A 16 -8.64 2.42 18.09
N ILE A 17 -7.90 2.97 17.15
CA ILE A 17 -8.41 3.85 16.11
C ILE A 17 -8.09 3.25 14.75
N PRO A 18 -8.92 3.49 13.71
CA PRO A 18 -8.65 2.99 12.37
C PRO A 18 -7.29 3.45 11.84
N VAL A 19 -6.52 2.50 11.29
CA VAL A 19 -5.19 2.77 10.74
C VAL A 19 -5.23 2.57 9.23
N ILE A 20 -4.71 3.54 8.50
CA ILE A 20 -4.47 3.47 7.06
C ILE A 20 -2.97 3.49 6.83
N VAL A 21 -2.47 2.60 5.97
CA VAL A 21 -1.06 2.58 5.56
C VAL A 21 -0.97 2.82 4.07
N SER A 22 -0.20 3.82 3.68
CA SER A 22 0.02 4.17 2.28
C SER A 22 1.49 4.09 1.92
N GLY A 23 1.79 3.45 0.79
CA GLY A 23 3.12 3.36 0.22
C GLY A 23 3.31 4.34 -0.92
N THR A 24 4.52 4.89 -1.05
CA THR A 24 4.89 5.77 -2.17
C THR A 24 5.75 5.00 -3.15
N ILE A 25 5.28 4.90 -4.40
CA ILE A 25 6.10 4.39 -5.50
C ILE A 25 7.01 5.51 -5.96
N THR A 26 8.31 5.28 -5.94
CA THR A 26 9.30 6.36 -6.12
C THR A 26 9.72 6.59 -7.56
N ASP A 27 9.50 5.61 -8.44
CA ASP A 27 9.92 5.69 -9.82
C ASP A 27 9.15 4.71 -10.73
N ALA A 28 9.44 4.78 -12.02
CA ALA A 28 8.83 3.91 -13.04
C ALA A 28 9.15 2.41 -12.89
N SER A 29 10.05 2.01 -11.99
CA SER A 29 10.31 0.59 -11.69
C SER A 29 9.19 -0.05 -10.85
N GLY A 30 8.27 0.76 -10.32
CA GLY A 30 7.16 0.31 -9.49
C GLY A 30 7.56 -0.07 -8.07
N ARG A 31 8.72 0.37 -7.63
CA ARG A 31 9.21 0.07 -6.29
C ARG A 31 9.00 1.23 -5.32
N LEU A 32 8.77 0.89 -4.07
CA LEU A 32 8.76 1.84 -2.97
C LEU A 32 10.20 2.27 -2.62
N LEU A 33 10.35 3.32 -1.84
CA LEU A 33 11.66 3.80 -1.38
C LEU A 33 12.49 2.73 -0.64
N SER A 34 11.82 1.74 -0.04
CA SER A 34 12.46 0.56 0.55
C SER A 34 13.03 -0.43 -0.48
N GLY A 35 12.78 -0.23 -1.77
CA GLY A 35 13.10 -1.14 -2.86
C GLY A 35 12.09 -2.29 -3.04
N GLN A 36 11.05 -2.34 -2.21
CA GLN A 36 10.03 -3.40 -2.26
C GLN A 36 9.07 -3.19 -3.43
N THR A 37 8.59 -4.30 -4.01
CA THR A 37 7.39 -4.28 -4.85
C THR A 37 6.15 -3.98 -4.00
N VAL A 38 5.04 -3.62 -4.65
CA VAL A 38 3.76 -3.36 -3.95
C VAL A 38 3.27 -4.59 -3.20
N GLU A 39 3.45 -5.77 -3.78
CA GLU A 39 3.08 -7.04 -3.15
C GLU A 39 3.95 -7.33 -1.92
N ALA A 40 5.26 -7.12 -2.02
CA ALA A 40 6.16 -7.29 -0.88
C ALA A 40 5.85 -6.28 0.23
N PHE A 41 5.54 -5.03 -0.12
CA PHE A 41 5.07 -4.03 0.82
C PHE A 41 3.81 -4.51 1.56
N TRP A 42 2.77 -4.95 0.83
CA TRP A 42 1.57 -5.49 1.45
C TRP A 42 1.88 -6.67 2.39
N HIS A 43 2.70 -7.63 1.95
CA HIS A 43 3.09 -8.78 2.77
C HIS A 43 3.90 -8.40 4.02
N SER A 44 4.49 -7.21 4.07
CA SER A 44 5.22 -6.75 5.26
C SER A 44 4.30 -6.16 6.33
N ILE A 45 3.08 -5.74 5.98
CA ILE A 45 2.16 -5.00 6.86
C ILE A 45 0.81 -5.68 7.10
N PHE A 46 0.42 -6.68 6.31
CA PHE A 46 -0.90 -7.34 6.37
C PHE A 46 -1.22 -8.04 7.70
N HIS A 47 -0.21 -8.22 8.56
CA HIS A 47 -0.37 -8.80 9.89
C HIS A 47 -1.05 -7.86 10.90
N VAL A 48 -1.32 -6.62 10.51
CA VAL A 48 -2.02 -5.60 11.31
C VAL A 48 -3.42 -5.42 10.74
N ASP A 49 -4.42 -5.33 11.61
CA ASP A 49 -5.78 -4.97 11.18
C ASP A 49 -5.80 -3.51 10.73
N LEU A 50 -5.91 -3.32 9.43
CA LEU A 50 -5.90 -2.02 8.78
C LEU A 50 -7.29 -1.67 8.24
N LEU A 51 -7.71 -0.42 8.41
CA LEU A 51 -8.89 0.11 7.72
C LEU A 51 -8.69 0.10 6.20
N ALA A 52 -7.49 0.49 5.75
CA ALA A 52 -7.13 0.49 4.35
C ALA A 52 -5.61 0.42 4.15
N VAL A 53 -5.21 -0.12 3.01
CA VAL A 53 -3.86 -0.02 2.46
C VAL A 53 -3.91 0.70 1.12
N GLY A 54 -2.89 1.46 0.79
CA GLY A 54 -2.92 2.20 -0.46
C GLY A 54 -1.59 2.65 -0.99
N LEU A 55 -1.70 3.42 -2.06
CA LEU A 55 -0.58 4.03 -2.75
C LEU A 55 -0.85 5.53 -2.91
N ASN A 56 0.21 6.31 -2.81
CA ASN A 56 0.13 7.77 -2.91
C ASN A 56 1.33 8.35 -3.63
N CYS A 57 1.16 9.59 -4.08
CA CYS A 57 2.25 10.45 -4.54
C CYS A 57 3.07 9.87 -5.71
N ALA A 58 4.21 10.48 -5.97
CA ALA A 58 5.25 10.17 -6.95
C ALA A 58 4.79 10.10 -8.43
N LEU A 59 3.71 9.41 -8.72
CA LEU A 59 3.17 9.22 -10.06
C LEU A 59 1.78 9.85 -10.19
N GLY A 60 1.38 10.18 -11.41
CA GLY A 60 -0.01 10.44 -11.75
C GLY A 60 -0.90 9.19 -11.63
N ALA A 61 -2.20 9.36 -11.80
CA ALA A 61 -3.13 8.26 -11.66
C ALA A 61 -2.90 7.17 -12.74
N GLU A 62 -2.61 7.58 -13.97
CA GLU A 62 -2.38 6.66 -15.09
C GLU A 62 -1.21 5.70 -14.81
N GLU A 63 -0.07 6.24 -14.38
CA GLU A 63 1.13 5.46 -14.08
C GLU A 63 0.96 4.57 -12.83
N MET A 64 0.10 4.99 -11.87
CA MET A 64 -0.17 4.21 -10.67
C MET A 64 -1.09 3.02 -10.92
N ARG A 65 -1.86 3.03 -11.99
CA ARG A 65 -2.90 2.04 -12.27
C ARG A 65 -2.45 0.57 -12.18
N PRO A 66 -1.34 0.13 -12.79
CA PRO A 66 -0.90 -1.27 -12.71
C PRO A 66 -0.61 -1.71 -11.29
N TYR A 67 -0.05 -0.82 -10.47
CA TYR A 67 0.31 -1.10 -9.08
C TYR A 67 -0.92 -1.16 -8.18
N VAL A 68 -1.89 -0.27 -8.41
CA VAL A 68 -3.20 -0.30 -7.73
C VAL A 68 -3.94 -1.59 -8.08
N ALA A 69 -3.90 -2.02 -9.35
CA ALA A 69 -4.50 -3.27 -9.79
C ALA A 69 -3.84 -4.51 -9.15
N SER A 70 -2.52 -4.51 -8.98
CA SER A 70 -1.80 -5.56 -8.25
C SER A 70 -2.23 -5.61 -6.79
N LEU A 71 -2.22 -4.46 -6.10
CA LEU A 71 -2.64 -4.37 -4.70
C LEU A 71 -4.09 -4.80 -4.50
N SER A 72 -4.96 -4.37 -5.42
CA SER A 72 -6.38 -4.71 -5.39
C SER A 72 -6.67 -6.21 -5.41
N LYS A 73 -5.83 -7.00 -6.05
CA LYS A 73 -6.01 -8.47 -6.16
C LYS A 73 -5.65 -9.21 -4.87
N ILE A 74 -4.77 -8.65 -4.05
CA ILE A 74 -4.15 -9.36 -2.93
C ILE A 74 -4.49 -8.78 -1.55
N ALA A 75 -4.97 -7.51 -1.50
CA ALA A 75 -5.32 -6.88 -0.24
C ALA A 75 -6.70 -7.35 0.23
N ASP A 76 -6.76 -7.98 1.40
CA ASP A 76 -7.97 -8.42 2.08
C ASP A 76 -8.55 -7.33 3.01
N THR A 77 -8.19 -6.09 2.76
CA THR A 77 -8.73 -4.86 3.37
C THR A 77 -9.11 -3.85 2.29
N ASN A 78 -9.63 -2.68 2.68
CA ASN A 78 -9.93 -1.62 1.70
C ASN A 78 -8.65 -1.13 1.00
N VAL A 79 -8.79 -0.78 -0.27
CA VAL A 79 -7.71 -0.15 -1.05
C VAL A 79 -8.02 1.33 -1.24
N ILE A 80 -7.01 2.16 -0.95
CA ILE A 80 -7.07 3.62 -1.08
C ILE A 80 -5.99 4.12 -2.04
N VAL A 81 -6.28 5.17 -2.80
CA VAL A 81 -5.32 5.78 -3.73
C VAL A 81 -5.36 7.30 -3.65
N TYR A 82 -4.18 7.92 -3.64
CA TYR A 82 -4.01 9.38 -3.67
C TYR A 82 -2.90 9.77 -4.66
N PRO A 83 -3.16 9.78 -5.96
CA PRO A 83 -2.17 10.21 -6.93
C PRO A 83 -1.91 11.72 -6.83
N ASN A 84 -0.83 12.18 -7.47
CA ASN A 84 -0.62 13.59 -7.72
C ASN A 84 -1.56 14.07 -8.83
N ALA A 85 -1.75 15.37 -8.95
CA ALA A 85 -2.42 15.99 -10.09
C ALA A 85 -1.48 16.02 -11.32
N GLY A 86 -1.18 14.82 -11.83
CA GLY A 86 -0.19 14.56 -12.88
C GLY A 86 1.25 14.45 -12.38
N LEU A 87 2.18 14.49 -13.31
CA LEU A 87 3.62 14.54 -13.02
C LEU A 87 4.04 16.00 -12.77
N PRO A 88 5.06 16.24 -11.93
CA PRO A 88 5.56 17.58 -11.72
C PRO A 88 6.16 18.14 -13.01
N ASN A 89 5.78 19.36 -13.37
CA ASN A 89 6.35 20.09 -14.50
C ASN A 89 7.78 20.58 -14.17
N GLU A 90 8.45 21.20 -15.17
CA GLU A 90 9.83 21.73 -15.03
C GLU A 90 10.00 22.81 -13.94
N PHE A 91 8.92 23.42 -13.47
CA PHE A 91 8.90 24.38 -12.38
C PHE A 91 8.48 23.75 -11.03
N GLY A 92 8.26 22.42 -10.98
CA GLY A 92 7.80 21.71 -9.80
C GLY A 92 6.31 21.87 -9.49
N GLY A 93 5.54 22.47 -10.40
CA GLY A 93 4.08 22.56 -10.33
C GLY A 93 3.39 21.31 -10.86
N TYR A 94 2.07 21.27 -10.72
CA TYR A 94 1.21 20.18 -11.18
C TYR A 94 0.08 20.76 -12.02
N ASP A 95 -0.14 20.24 -13.22
CA ASP A 95 -0.96 20.89 -14.25
C ASP A 95 -2.24 20.09 -14.60
N GLU A 96 -2.46 18.91 -14.02
CA GLU A 96 -3.70 18.18 -14.25
C GLU A 96 -4.90 18.92 -13.68
N SER A 97 -5.96 19.05 -14.49
CA SER A 97 -7.20 19.68 -14.04
C SER A 97 -8.01 18.75 -13.12
N PRO A 98 -8.96 19.30 -12.32
CA PRO A 98 -9.89 18.51 -11.54
C PRO A 98 -10.66 17.49 -12.38
N GLU A 99 -11.05 17.85 -13.61
CA GLU A 99 -11.79 17.01 -14.53
C GLU A 99 -10.94 15.85 -15.05
N ASP A 100 -9.70 16.11 -15.48
CA ASP A 100 -8.80 15.09 -15.99
C ASP A 100 -8.47 14.05 -14.91
N MET A 101 -8.10 14.52 -13.73
CA MET A 101 -7.79 13.64 -12.61
C MET A 101 -9.01 12.86 -12.13
N SER A 102 -10.21 13.47 -12.13
CA SER A 102 -11.45 12.79 -11.78
C SER A 102 -11.78 11.68 -12.77
N GLN A 103 -11.58 11.91 -14.07
CA GLN A 103 -11.79 10.91 -15.10
C GLN A 103 -10.87 9.69 -14.91
N GLN A 104 -9.60 9.91 -14.59
CA GLN A 104 -8.65 8.83 -14.34
C GLN A 104 -9.03 8.02 -13.09
N LEU A 105 -9.42 8.68 -12.00
CA LEU A 105 -9.88 8.01 -10.77
C LEU A 105 -11.24 7.30 -10.97
N SER A 106 -12.07 7.82 -11.86
CA SER A 106 -13.31 7.19 -12.28
C SER A 106 -13.07 5.81 -12.88
N GLU A 107 -12.04 5.67 -13.72
CA GLU A 107 -11.63 4.38 -14.28
C GLU A 107 -11.26 3.37 -13.17
N PHE A 108 -10.56 3.79 -12.11
CA PHE A 108 -10.24 2.89 -11.01
C PHE A 108 -11.46 2.40 -10.26
N THR A 109 -12.45 3.28 -10.06
CA THR A 109 -13.70 2.92 -9.40
C THR A 109 -14.57 2.03 -10.27
N ASP A 110 -14.69 2.32 -11.56
CA ASP A 110 -15.45 1.53 -12.53
C ASP A 110 -14.85 0.14 -12.77
N SER A 111 -13.52 0.05 -12.75
CA SER A 111 -12.79 -1.22 -12.77
C SER A 111 -12.83 -1.99 -11.43
N GLY A 112 -13.43 -1.42 -10.38
CA GLY A 112 -13.53 -2.06 -9.07
C GLY A 112 -12.17 -2.27 -8.40
N LEU A 113 -11.24 -1.33 -8.57
CA LEU A 113 -9.88 -1.44 -8.03
C LEU A 113 -9.73 -0.83 -6.64
N VAL A 114 -10.60 0.12 -6.26
CA VAL A 114 -10.44 0.93 -5.05
C VAL A 114 -11.72 1.04 -4.24
N ASN A 115 -11.58 1.36 -2.97
CA ASN A 115 -12.67 1.64 -2.03
C ASN A 115 -12.70 3.12 -1.63
N ILE A 116 -11.54 3.77 -1.64
CA ILE A 116 -11.36 5.15 -1.21
C ILE A 116 -10.46 5.83 -2.23
N VAL A 117 -10.81 7.04 -2.62
CA VAL A 117 -10.02 7.88 -3.53
C VAL A 117 -9.74 9.23 -2.89
N GLY A 118 -8.64 9.82 -3.26
CA GLY A 118 -8.23 11.15 -2.84
C GLY A 118 -7.16 11.69 -3.77
N GLY A 119 -6.46 12.70 -3.33
CA GLY A 119 -5.35 13.28 -4.06
C GLY A 119 -4.18 13.64 -3.16
N CYS A 120 -2.99 13.81 -3.76
CA CYS A 120 -1.76 14.17 -3.07
C CYS A 120 -1.24 15.53 -3.60
N CYS A 121 -0.03 15.57 -4.14
CA CYS A 121 0.58 16.83 -4.59
C CYS A 121 -0.20 17.45 -5.76
N GLY A 122 -0.37 18.77 -5.70
CA GLY A 122 -1.13 19.52 -6.70
C GLY A 122 -2.65 19.49 -6.54
N THR A 123 -3.18 18.61 -5.68
CA THR A 123 -4.64 18.48 -5.48
C THR A 123 -5.19 19.67 -4.69
N THR A 124 -6.26 20.26 -5.19
CA THR A 124 -7.00 21.38 -4.59
C THR A 124 -8.39 20.91 -4.11
N PRO A 125 -9.13 21.77 -3.38
CA PRO A 125 -10.53 21.48 -3.03
C PRO A 125 -11.42 21.19 -4.25
N ASP A 126 -11.16 21.81 -5.40
CA ASP A 126 -11.92 21.57 -6.63
C ASP A 126 -11.71 20.17 -7.18
N HIS A 127 -10.49 19.64 -7.11
CA HIS A 127 -10.20 18.24 -7.43
C HIS A 127 -11.00 17.29 -6.53
N ILE A 128 -10.98 17.54 -5.21
CA ILE A 128 -11.73 16.69 -4.26
C ILE A 128 -13.24 16.75 -4.53
N ASN A 129 -13.76 17.93 -4.87
CA ASN A 129 -15.16 18.08 -5.22
C ASN A 129 -15.51 17.32 -6.51
N ALA A 130 -14.66 17.37 -7.53
CA ALA A 130 -14.82 16.60 -8.76
C ALA A 130 -14.85 15.09 -8.46
N PHE A 131 -13.90 14.58 -7.66
CA PHE A 131 -13.88 13.17 -7.25
C PHE A 131 -15.14 12.76 -6.48
N ALA A 132 -15.56 13.57 -5.50
CA ALA A 132 -16.72 13.28 -4.68
C ALA A 132 -18.01 13.18 -5.53
N ASN A 133 -18.15 14.05 -6.52
CA ASN A 133 -19.29 14.02 -7.43
C ASN A 133 -19.25 12.77 -8.33
N ASP A 134 -18.09 12.41 -8.85
CA ASP A 134 -17.96 11.32 -9.80
C ASP A 134 -18.10 9.94 -9.14
N VAL A 135 -17.58 9.75 -7.92
CA VAL A 135 -17.69 8.46 -7.21
C VAL A 135 -19.06 8.26 -6.56
N ASN A 136 -19.88 9.30 -6.49
CA ASN A 136 -21.19 9.22 -5.86
C ASN A 136 -22.07 8.18 -6.54
N GLY A 137 -22.56 7.21 -5.77
CA GLY A 137 -23.38 6.10 -6.25
C GLY A 137 -22.61 4.97 -6.96
N LYS A 138 -21.30 5.07 -7.14
CA LYS A 138 -20.49 3.97 -7.66
C LYS A 138 -20.32 2.86 -6.62
N LYS A 139 -20.17 1.63 -7.09
CA LYS A 139 -19.95 0.48 -6.22
C LYS A 139 -18.49 0.42 -5.77
N PRO A 140 -18.20 0.26 -4.47
CA PRO A 140 -16.85 0.07 -4.01
C PRO A 140 -16.28 -1.27 -4.50
N ARG A 141 -14.95 -1.37 -4.53
CA ARG A 141 -14.25 -2.63 -4.76
C ARG A 141 -14.73 -3.71 -3.80
N LYS A 142 -14.92 -4.92 -4.30
CA LYS A 142 -15.15 -6.09 -3.47
C LYS A 142 -13.82 -6.54 -2.87
N ILE A 143 -13.77 -6.65 -1.55
CA ILE A 143 -12.59 -7.21 -0.86
C ILE A 143 -12.49 -8.70 -1.24
N PRO A 144 -11.36 -9.15 -1.80
CA PRO A 144 -11.17 -10.54 -2.19
C PRO A 144 -11.07 -11.45 -0.96
N ASN A 145 -11.55 -12.67 -1.09
CA ASN A 145 -11.21 -13.73 -0.15
C ASN A 145 -9.84 -14.29 -0.55
N VAL A 146 -8.81 -13.94 0.22
CA VAL A 146 -7.43 -14.34 -0.06
C VAL A 146 -7.08 -15.57 0.75
N GLU A 147 -6.57 -16.61 0.07
CA GLU A 147 -6.13 -17.84 0.74
C GLU A 147 -5.00 -17.56 1.75
N SER A 148 -5.11 -18.23 2.90
CA SER A 148 -4.15 -18.08 4.00
C SER A 148 -2.95 -19.00 3.77
N PHE A 149 -1.94 -18.48 3.07
CA PHE A 149 -0.63 -19.12 2.93
C PHE A 149 0.43 -18.39 3.77
N THR A 150 1.53 -19.06 4.03
CA THR A 150 2.72 -18.40 4.60
C THR A 150 3.28 -17.41 3.58
N LYS A 151 3.32 -16.15 3.96
CA LYS A 151 3.81 -15.05 3.13
C LYS A 151 5.04 -14.44 3.77
N LEU A 152 6.12 -14.37 3.01
CA LEU A 152 7.37 -13.72 3.43
C LEU A 152 7.63 -12.51 2.53
N SER A 153 8.20 -11.46 3.10
CA SER A 153 8.51 -10.23 2.40
C SER A 153 10.00 -9.91 2.48
N GLY A 154 10.62 -9.87 1.32
CA GLY A 154 11.92 -9.24 1.07
C GLY A 154 11.72 -7.98 0.22
N LEU A 155 12.56 -7.80 -0.80
CA LEU A 155 12.31 -6.85 -1.89
C LEU A 155 11.18 -7.35 -2.79
N GLU A 156 11.11 -8.66 -2.95
CA GLU A 156 10.03 -9.38 -3.66
C GLU A 156 9.19 -10.18 -2.66
N PRO A 157 7.92 -10.48 -3.00
CA PRO A 157 7.07 -11.33 -2.19
C PRO A 157 7.45 -12.80 -2.37
N LEU A 158 7.36 -13.58 -1.31
CA LEU A 158 7.42 -15.05 -1.38
C LEU A 158 6.18 -15.62 -0.71
N VAL A 159 5.37 -16.35 -1.47
CA VAL A 159 4.19 -17.07 -0.96
C VAL A 159 4.48 -18.56 -1.01
N ILE A 160 4.46 -19.23 0.13
CA ILE A 160 4.68 -20.66 0.24
C ILE A 160 3.33 -21.37 0.11
N ARG A 161 3.19 -22.16 -0.93
CA ARG A 161 1.98 -22.91 -1.28
C ARG A 161 2.23 -24.40 -1.19
N PRO A 162 1.19 -25.26 -1.14
CA PRO A 162 1.36 -26.70 -1.13
C PRO A 162 2.16 -27.27 -2.31
N GLU A 163 2.04 -26.62 -3.47
CA GLU A 163 2.76 -26.98 -4.70
C GLU A 163 4.16 -26.37 -4.82
N SER A 164 4.56 -25.53 -3.85
CA SER A 164 5.91 -24.94 -3.84
C SER A 164 6.97 -26.01 -3.65
N ASN A 165 8.07 -25.89 -4.39
CA ASN A 165 9.28 -26.70 -4.18
C ASN A 165 9.91 -26.37 -2.82
N PHE A 166 10.95 -27.14 -2.45
CA PHE A 166 11.71 -26.87 -1.24
C PHE A 166 12.25 -25.43 -1.24
N ILE A 167 11.95 -24.70 -0.16
CA ILE A 167 12.33 -23.29 0.01
C ILE A 167 13.35 -23.22 1.15
N ASN A 168 14.53 -22.69 0.85
CA ASN A 168 15.56 -22.40 1.84
C ASN A 168 15.48 -20.93 2.25
N VAL A 169 15.13 -20.67 3.49
CA VAL A 169 15.01 -19.32 4.06
C VAL A 169 16.18 -19.07 5.00
N GLY A 170 17.05 -18.13 4.61
CA GLY A 170 18.10 -17.63 5.48
C GLY A 170 17.52 -16.68 6.54
N GLU A 171 17.60 -17.04 7.80
CA GLU A 171 17.13 -16.21 8.89
C GLU A 171 18.26 -15.35 9.50
N ARG A 172 17.90 -14.19 10.06
CA ARG A 172 18.89 -13.26 10.65
C ARG A 172 19.12 -13.45 12.15
N THR A 173 18.32 -14.25 12.81
CA THR A 173 18.41 -14.51 14.25
C THR A 173 19.39 -15.65 14.58
N ASN A 174 20.48 -15.76 13.82
CA ASN A 174 21.48 -16.78 14.00
C ASN A 174 22.34 -16.48 15.22
N VAL A 175 22.32 -17.38 16.22
CA VAL A 175 23.07 -17.27 17.47
C VAL A 175 24.57 -17.20 17.21
N THR A 176 25.08 -17.93 16.21
CA THR A 176 26.51 -17.93 15.87
C THR A 176 26.96 -16.67 15.16
N GLY A 177 26.07 -16.04 14.40
CA GLY A 177 26.34 -14.81 13.65
C GLY A 177 26.13 -13.50 14.43
N SER A 178 25.55 -13.55 15.64
CA SER A 178 25.27 -12.36 16.45
C SER A 178 25.76 -12.52 17.89
N LEU A 179 26.84 -11.85 18.22
CA LEU A 179 27.38 -11.83 19.60
C LEU A 179 26.34 -11.28 20.60
N ARG A 180 25.56 -10.27 20.21
CA ARG A 180 24.51 -9.70 21.05
C ARG A 180 23.39 -10.71 21.30
N PHE A 181 22.94 -11.41 20.28
CA PHE A 181 21.88 -12.42 20.41
C PHE A 181 22.34 -13.59 21.26
N LYS A 182 23.58 -14.06 21.03
CA LYS A 182 24.22 -15.11 21.83
C LYS A 182 24.30 -14.75 23.32
N ARG A 183 24.61 -13.48 23.63
CA ARG A 183 24.67 -12.99 25.02
C ARG A 183 23.27 -13.01 25.66
N LEU A 184 22.26 -12.47 24.96
CA LEU A 184 20.88 -12.40 25.45
C LEU A 184 20.22 -13.77 25.70
N ILE A 185 20.70 -14.83 25.02
CA ILE A 185 20.19 -16.19 25.26
C ILE A 185 20.88 -16.82 26.50
N LYS A 186 22.08 -16.37 26.85
CA LYS A 186 22.85 -16.95 27.97
C LYS A 186 22.57 -16.28 29.31
N GLU A 187 22.06 -15.07 29.30
CA GLU A 187 21.66 -14.28 30.47
C GLU A 187 20.17 -14.47 30.76
#